data_6c9ba9e2b486ab586a5c29df8b60290e
#
_entry.id   6c9ba9e2b486ab586a5c29df8b60290e
#
_cell.length_a   1.000
_cell.length_b   1.000
_cell.length_c   1.000
_cell.angle_alpha   90.00
_cell.angle_beta   90.00
_cell.angle_gamma   90.00
#
_symmetry.space_group_name_H-M   'P 1'
#
loop_
_entity.id
_entity.type
_entity.pdbx_description
1 polymer ?
#
loop_
_entity_poly.entity_id
_entity_poly.type
_entity_poly.pdbx_seq_one_letter_code
_entity_poly.pdbx_strand_id
1 'polypeptide(L)'
;MLLALLPVLGIHFVLRDAQAQSVTQPDARVTVSEGASLQLRCKYSYSGTPYLFWYVQYPRQGLQLLLKYYSGDPVVQGVNGFEAEFIKSNSSFHLRKASVHWSDSAVYFCAVSAHSGGNYKPTFGKGTSLVVHPYIQNPEPAVYQLKDPRSQDSTLCLFTDFDSQINVPKTMESGTFITDKTVLDMKAMDSKSNGAIAWSNQTSFTCQDIFKETNATYPSSDVPCDATLTEKSFETDMNLNFQNLSVMGLRILLLKVAGFNLLMTLRLWSS
;
A
#
# COMPACT_ATOMS: atom_id res chain seq x y z
N MET A 1 -26.74 30.11 51.76
CA MET A 1 -27.17 29.17 50.69
C MET A 1 -26.78 29.63 49.29
N LEU A 2 -26.61 30.90 49.00
CA LEU A 2 -26.27 31.38 47.62
C LEU A 2 -24.80 31.15 47.22
N LEU A 3 -23.85 31.13 48.17
CA LEU A 3 -22.42 30.98 47.88
C LEU A 3 -22.00 29.54 47.48
N ALA A 4 -22.80 28.53 47.77
CA ALA A 4 -22.53 27.15 47.39
C ALA A 4 -23.02 26.77 45.97
N LEU A 5 -23.88 27.60 45.38
CA LEU A 5 -24.41 27.37 44.00
C LEU A 5 -23.47 27.86 42.90
N LEU A 6 -22.60 28.83 43.20
CA LEU A 6 -21.66 29.37 42.22
C LEU A 6 -20.61 28.35 41.71
N PRO A 7 -19.96 27.53 42.56
CA PRO A 7 -19.00 26.56 42.05
C PRO A 7 -19.67 25.39 41.32
N VAL A 8 -20.91 25.03 41.64
CA VAL A 8 -21.67 23.98 40.94
C VAL A 8 -22.08 24.45 39.53
N LEU A 9 -22.49 25.70 39.38
CA LEU A 9 -22.74 26.27 38.07
C LEU A 9 -21.46 26.39 37.22
N GLY A 10 -20.34 26.79 37.82
CA GLY A 10 -19.05 26.85 37.15
C GLY A 10 -18.56 25.49 36.67
N ILE A 11 -18.77 24.44 37.45
CA ILE A 11 -18.43 23.06 37.07
C ILE A 11 -19.33 22.57 35.94
N HIS A 12 -20.61 22.90 35.92
CA HIS A 12 -21.51 22.57 34.82
C HIS A 12 -21.16 23.30 33.51
N PHE A 13 -20.63 24.52 33.56
CA PHE A 13 -20.18 25.23 32.36
C PHE A 13 -18.89 24.66 31.80
N VAL A 14 -17.94 24.24 32.65
CA VAL A 14 -16.68 23.63 32.23
C VAL A 14 -16.88 22.22 31.66
N LEU A 15 -17.89 21.49 32.17
CA LEU A 15 -18.22 20.14 31.67
C LEU A 15 -19.02 20.13 30.35
N ARG A 16 -19.59 21.27 29.94
CA ARG A 16 -20.38 21.35 28.70
C ARG A 16 -19.54 21.47 27.44
N ASP A 17 -18.28 21.87 27.51
CA ASP A 17 -17.40 22.03 26.35
C ASP A 17 -16.57 20.81 26.00
N ALA A 18 -16.62 19.74 26.77
CA ALA A 18 -16.01 18.46 26.44
C ALA A 18 -16.96 17.62 25.60
N GLN A 19 -17.42 18.12 24.45
CA GLN A 19 -18.10 17.29 23.48
C GLN A 19 -17.07 16.35 22.84
N ALA A 20 -17.10 15.12 23.30
CA ALA A 20 -16.19 14.07 22.84
C ALA A 20 -16.36 13.86 21.34
N GLN A 21 -15.36 14.29 20.58
CA GLN A 21 -15.26 13.92 19.17
C GLN A 21 -15.01 12.44 19.08
N SER A 22 -15.74 11.75 18.23
CA SER A 22 -15.48 10.35 17.96
C SER A 22 -15.53 10.05 16.47
N VAL A 23 -14.75 9.05 16.07
CA VAL A 23 -14.72 8.53 14.70
C VAL A 23 -14.89 7.02 14.77
N THR A 24 -15.82 6.51 13.99
CA THR A 24 -16.11 5.08 13.91
C THR A 24 -15.88 4.59 12.49
N GLN A 25 -14.95 3.65 12.34
CA GLN A 25 -14.74 2.85 11.15
C GLN A 25 -15.23 1.43 11.48
N PRO A 26 -16.41 1.03 10.97
CA PRO A 26 -17.04 -0.23 11.39
C PRO A 26 -16.29 -1.45 10.87
N ASP A 27 -15.57 -1.29 9.76
CA ASP A 27 -14.88 -2.38 9.09
C ASP A 27 -13.40 -2.41 9.54
N ALA A 28 -13.01 -3.44 10.28
CA ALA A 28 -11.60 -3.63 10.63
C ALA A 28 -10.76 -4.05 9.41
N ARG A 29 -11.37 -4.81 8.49
CA ARG A 29 -10.74 -5.29 7.25
C ARG A 29 -11.75 -5.34 6.12
N VAL A 30 -11.33 -4.92 4.94
CA VAL A 30 -12.05 -5.03 3.67
C VAL A 30 -11.15 -5.77 2.69
N THR A 31 -11.72 -6.76 1.99
CA THR A 31 -11.00 -7.52 0.96
C THR A 31 -11.80 -7.41 -0.33
N VAL A 32 -11.13 -7.02 -1.41
CA VAL A 32 -11.71 -6.85 -2.74
C VAL A 32 -10.77 -7.36 -3.81
N SER A 33 -11.31 -7.69 -4.97
CA SER A 33 -10.49 -8.01 -6.15
C SER A 33 -10.08 -6.73 -6.87
N GLU A 34 -8.93 -6.75 -7.53
CA GLU A 34 -8.46 -5.67 -8.39
C GLU A 34 -9.50 -5.34 -9.48
N GLY A 35 -9.67 -4.06 -9.77
CA GLY A 35 -10.69 -3.57 -10.70
C GLY A 35 -12.07 -3.35 -10.07
N ALA A 36 -12.33 -3.90 -8.89
CA ALA A 36 -13.61 -3.69 -8.20
C ALA A 36 -13.74 -2.26 -7.67
N SER A 37 -14.98 -1.82 -7.46
CA SER A 37 -15.26 -0.57 -6.75
C SER A 37 -15.07 -0.74 -5.25
N LEU A 38 -14.62 0.32 -4.59
CA LEU A 38 -14.36 0.35 -3.15
C LEU A 38 -15.21 1.40 -2.46
N GLN A 39 -15.71 1.06 -1.27
CA GLN A 39 -16.21 2.01 -0.30
C GLN A 39 -15.72 1.65 1.10
N LEU A 40 -14.95 2.54 1.75
CA LEU A 40 -14.59 2.44 3.16
C LEU A 40 -15.49 3.35 3.99
N ARG A 41 -16.09 2.79 5.04
CA ARG A 41 -17.10 3.48 5.84
C ARG A 41 -16.46 4.27 6.98
N CYS A 42 -16.87 5.53 7.11
CA CYS A 42 -16.52 6.37 8.25
C CYS A 42 -17.77 7.10 8.74
N LYS A 43 -18.01 7.06 10.04
CA LYS A 43 -18.97 7.90 10.75
C LYS A 43 -18.24 8.70 11.82
N TYR A 44 -18.69 9.92 12.03
CA TYR A 44 -18.13 10.79 13.05
C TYR A 44 -19.24 11.30 13.99
N SER A 45 -18.88 11.68 15.19
CA SER A 45 -19.75 12.40 16.11
C SER A 45 -19.08 13.73 16.46
N TYR A 46 -19.70 14.81 16.04
CA TYR A 46 -19.28 16.17 16.35
C TYR A 46 -20.45 17.14 16.14
N SER A 47 -20.66 18.07 17.07
CA SER A 47 -21.82 18.97 17.03
C SER A 47 -21.61 20.27 16.26
N GLY A 48 -20.37 20.62 15.93
CA GLY A 48 -20.00 21.80 15.15
C GLY A 48 -19.78 21.50 13.68
N THR A 49 -19.07 22.40 12.99
CA THR A 49 -18.59 22.18 11.62
C THR A 49 -17.33 21.32 11.66
N PRO A 50 -17.38 20.07 11.19
CA PRO A 50 -16.22 19.19 11.23
C PRO A 50 -15.25 19.52 10.12
N TYR A 51 -13.95 19.37 10.40
CA TYR A 51 -12.91 19.17 9.42
C TYR A 51 -12.64 17.68 9.33
N LEU A 52 -12.76 17.11 8.15
CA LEU A 52 -12.69 15.67 7.93
C LEU A 52 -11.51 15.32 7.06
N PHE A 53 -10.88 14.18 7.36
CA PHE A 53 -9.66 13.75 6.69
C PHE A 53 -9.71 12.24 6.44
N TRP A 54 -9.10 11.83 5.35
CA TRP A 54 -8.66 10.48 5.15
C TRP A 54 -7.15 10.43 5.00
N TYR A 55 -6.55 9.52 5.72
CA TYR A 55 -5.12 9.20 5.65
C TYR A 55 -4.93 7.77 5.21
N VAL A 56 -3.80 7.50 4.59
CA VAL A 56 -3.38 6.17 4.17
C VAL A 56 -2.00 5.85 4.74
N GLN A 57 -1.82 4.61 5.17
CA GLN A 57 -0.53 4.09 5.59
C GLN A 57 -0.23 2.82 4.79
N TYR A 58 0.66 2.96 3.82
CA TYR A 58 1.18 1.83 3.06
C TYR A 58 2.18 1.01 3.89
N PRO A 59 2.38 -0.29 3.57
CA PRO A 59 3.34 -1.13 4.27
C PRO A 59 4.73 -0.48 4.35
N ARG A 60 5.30 -0.44 5.56
CA ARG A 60 6.62 0.15 5.87
C ARG A 60 6.76 1.65 5.55
N GLN A 61 5.66 2.35 5.36
CA GLN A 61 5.64 3.80 5.14
C GLN A 61 4.94 4.53 6.29
N GLY A 62 5.20 5.82 6.39
CA GLY A 62 4.50 6.70 7.32
C GLY A 62 3.08 7.01 6.87
N LEU A 63 2.33 7.66 7.75
CA LEU A 63 0.97 8.12 7.49
C LEU A 63 1.00 9.27 6.46
N GLN A 64 0.17 9.17 5.42
CA GLN A 64 0.06 10.15 4.34
C GLN A 64 -1.36 10.69 4.25
N LEU A 65 -1.52 11.99 4.01
CA LEU A 65 -2.83 12.58 3.77
C LEU A 65 -3.32 12.19 2.38
N LEU A 66 -4.52 11.61 2.31
CA LEU A 66 -5.16 11.21 1.07
C LEU A 66 -6.09 12.30 0.52
N LEU A 67 -6.98 12.82 1.37
CA LEU A 67 -7.89 13.92 1.07
C LEU A 67 -8.41 14.58 2.35
N LYS A 68 -8.98 15.77 2.19
CA LYS A 68 -9.52 16.57 3.30
C LYS A 68 -10.77 17.33 2.88
N TYR A 69 -11.71 17.49 3.81
CA TYR A 69 -12.90 18.31 3.66
C TYR A 69 -12.96 19.39 4.75
N TYR A 70 -13.15 20.63 4.37
CA TYR A 70 -13.36 21.75 5.28
C TYR A 70 -14.73 22.39 5.10
N SER A 71 -15.11 22.69 3.85
CA SER A 71 -16.37 23.32 3.47
C SER A 71 -16.53 23.28 1.94
N GLY A 72 -17.73 23.58 1.44
CA GLY A 72 -18.01 23.66 0.01
C GLY A 72 -18.65 22.40 -0.55
N ASP A 73 -18.17 21.93 -1.69
CA ASP A 73 -18.69 20.74 -2.35
C ASP A 73 -18.59 19.53 -1.42
N PRO A 74 -19.69 18.79 -1.19
CA PRO A 74 -19.67 17.60 -0.36
C PRO A 74 -18.82 16.46 -0.92
N VAL A 75 -18.51 16.45 -2.20
CA VAL A 75 -17.63 15.46 -2.83
C VAL A 75 -16.23 16.03 -2.98
N VAL A 76 -15.26 15.38 -2.34
CA VAL A 76 -13.86 15.80 -2.36
C VAL A 76 -13.03 14.79 -3.12
N GLN A 77 -12.26 15.27 -4.07
CA GLN A 77 -11.29 14.47 -4.80
C GLN A 77 -9.95 14.42 -4.07
N GLY A 78 -9.37 13.24 -4.01
CA GLY A 78 -8.06 12.98 -3.44
C GLY A 78 -7.03 12.55 -4.48
N VAL A 79 -5.93 11.99 -4.02
CA VAL A 79 -4.89 11.45 -4.89
C VAL A 79 -5.27 10.05 -5.39
N ASN A 80 -4.68 9.61 -6.49
CA ASN A 80 -4.83 8.25 -7.05
C ASN A 80 -6.28 7.82 -7.34
N GLY A 81 -7.19 8.75 -7.67
CA GLY A 81 -8.59 8.46 -7.99
C GLY A 81 -9.46 8.10 -6.79
N PHE A 82 -9.00 8.39 -5.58
CA PHE A 82 -9.83 8.35 -4.38
C PHE A 82 -10.70 9.60 -4.29
N GLU A 83 -11.92 9.43 -3.81
CA GLU A 83 -12.86 10.49 -3.52
C GLU A 83 -13.57 10.20 -2.19
N ALA A 84 -14.10 11.23 -1.54
CA ALA A 84 -14.93 11.05 -0.36
C ALA A 84 -16.14 11.98 -0.41
N GLU A 85 -17.26 11.49 0.12
CA GLU A 85 -18.52 12.21 0.17
C GLU A 85 -18.88 12.55 1.62
N PHE A 86 -19.06 13.84 1.89
CA PHE A 86 -19.57 14.36 3.14
C PHE A 86 -21.09 14.33 3.15
N ILE A 87 -21.70 13.56 4.04
CA ILE A 87 -23.16 13.50 4.22
C ILE A 87 -23.50 13.95 5.63
N LYS A 88 -23.95 15.19 5.76
CA LYS A 88 -24.28 15.80 7.06
C LYS A 88 -25.41 15.09 7.78
N SER A 89 -26.43 14.64 7.04
CA SER A 89 -27.65 14.05 7.60
C SER A 89 -27.41 12.80 8.45
N ASN A 90 -26.38 12.02 8.11
CA ASN A 90 -26.02 10.79 8.83
C ASN A 90 -24.61 10.83 9.43
N SER A 91 -23.97 12.01 9.43
CA SER A 91 -22.64 12.24 9.98
C SER A 91 -21.60 11.26 9.42
N SER A 92 -21.55 11.12 8.11
CA SER A 92 -20.63 10.19 7.43
C SER A 92 -19.70 10.90 6.45
N PHE A 93 -18.54 10.28 6.26
CA PHE A 93 -17.51 10.70 5.31
C PHE A 93 -16.86 9.46 4.69
N HIS A 94 -17.56 8.84 3.75
CA HIS A 94 -17.13 7.58 3.15
C HIS A 94 -16.10 7.80 2.06
N LEU A 95 -15.01 7.03 2.11
CA LEU A 95 -13.99 7.01 1.06
C LEU A 95 -14.42 6.04 -0.04
N ARG A 96 -14.27 6.47 -1.29
CA ARG A 96 -14.64 5.68 -2.47
C ARG A 96 -13.51 5.67 -3.50
N LYS A 97 -13.47 4.60 -4.29
CA LYS A 97 -12.66 4.50 -5.49
C LYS A 97 -13.40 3.63 -6.50
N ALA A 98 -13.51 4.10 -7.75
CA ALA A 98 -14.28 3.41 -8.78
C ALA A 98 -13.65 2.07 -9.19
N SER A 99 -12.32 2.03 -9.24
CA SER A 99 -11.56 0.82 -9.59
C SER A 99 -10.29 0.77 -8.77
N VAL A 100 -10.16 -0.24 -7.91
CA VAL A 100 -8.99 -0.44 -7.07
C VAL A 100 -7.89 -1.17 -7.82
N HIS A 101 -6.65 -0.82 -7.51
CA HIS A 101 -5.46 -1.51 -7.94
C HIS A 101 -4.85 -2.29 -6.77
N TRP A 102 -4.12 -3.37 -7.02
CA TRP A 102 -3.52 -4.17 -5.95
C TRP A 102 -2.60 -3.35 -5.03
N SER A 103 -1.94 -2.32 -5.57
CA SER A 103 -1.09 -1.39 -4.80
C SER A 103 -1.87 -0.46 -3.85
N ASP A 104 -3.20 -0.44 -3.92
CA ASP A 104 -4.03 0.29 -2.95
C ASP A 104 -4.13 -0.46 -1.60
N SER A 105 -3.57 -1.65 -1.48
CA SER A 105 -3.52 -2.41 -0.22
C SER A 105 -2.74 -1.64 0.83
N ALA A 106 -3.44 -1.21 1.89
CA ALA A 106 -2.92 -0.33 2.93
C ALA A 106 -3.88 -0.27 4.14
N VAL A 107 -3.53 0.48 5.17
CA VAL A 107 -4.45 0.83 6.26
C VAL A 107 -4.93 2.27 6.05
N TYR A 108 -6.25 2.45 6.09
CA TYR A 108 -6.91 3.73 5.87
C TYR A 108 -7.52 4.25 7.15
N PHE A 109 -7.21 5.50 7.51
CA PHE A 109 -7.68 6.14 8.73
C PHE A 109 -8.55 7.34 8.40
N CYS A 110 -9.76 7.34 8.90
CA CYS A 110 -10.64 8.49 8.92
C CYS A 110 -10.36 9.32 10.17
N ALA A 111 -10.39 10.64 10.06
CA ALA A 111 -10.21 11.54 11.18
C ALA A 111 -11.15 12.73 11.14
N VAL A 112 -11.56 13.22 12.29
CA VAL A 112 -12.30 14.46 12.49
C VAL A 112 -11.50 15.42 13.34
N SER A 113 -11.51 16.71 12.98
CA SER A 113 -10.96 17.78 13.79
C SER A 113 -12.01 18.89 13.96
N ALA A 114 -12.03 19.48 15.13
CA ALA A 114 -12.86 20.66 15.41
C ALA A 114 -12.07 21.94 15.12
N HIS A 115 -12.74 22.93 14.58
CA HIS A 115 -12.22 24.30 14.56
C HIS A 115 -12.52 24.97 15.90
N SER A 116 -11.66 24.78 16.89
CA SER A 116 -11.75 25.52 18.16
C SER A 116 -10.44 26.24 18.45
N GLY A 117 -10.45 27.57 18.26
CA GLY A 117 -9.49 28.48 18.89
C GLY A 117 -8.00 28.21 18.69
N GLY A 118 -7.56 27.66 17.56
CA GLY A 118 -6.14 27.53 17.21
C GLY A 118 -5.48 26.17 17.56
N ASN A 119 -6.13 25.30 18.30
CA ASN A 119 -5.60 23.95 18.60
C ASN A 119 -6.38 22.87 17.82
N TYR A 120 -5.85 22.50 16.65
CA TYR A 120 -6.39 21.40 15.87
C TYR A 120 -5.93 20.07 16.47
N LYS A 121 -6.79 19.39 17.22
CA LYS A 121 -6.52 18.05 17.70
C LYS A 121 -7.37 17.05 16.93
N PRO A 122 -6.82 16.35 15.93
CA PRO A 122 -7.57 15.37 15.19
C PRO A 122 -7.85 14.13 16.04
N THR A 123 -9.07 13.63 15.94
CA THR A 123 -9.48 12.33 16.50
C THR A 123 -9.54 11.32 15.36
N PHE A 124 -8.79 10.25 15.49
CA PHE A 124 -8.70 9.19 14.48
C PHE A 124 -9.66 8.04 14.78
N GLY A 125 -10.18 7.42 13.72
CA GLY A 125 -10.77 6.09 13.79
C GLY A 125 -9.71 5.00 14.02
N LYS A 126 -10.18 3.78 14.23
CA LYS A 126 -9.30 2.62 14.48
C LYS A 126 -8.52 2.16 13.26
N GLY A 127 -8.87 2.65 12.07
CA GLY A 127 -8.32 2.23 10.79
C GLY A 127 -9.06 1.04 10.20
N THR A 128 -9.06 0.98 8.86
CA THR A 128 -9.57 -0.15 8.06
C THR A 128 -8.43 -0.68 7.22
N SER A 129 -8.09 -1.94 7.38
CA SER A 129 -7.12 -2.64 6.53
C SER A 129 -7.78 -3.02 5.21
N LEU A 130 -7.32 -2.46 4.12
CA LEU A 130 -7.71 -2.85 2.76
C LEU A 130 -6.73 -3.86 2.22
N VAL A 131 -7.25 -4.98 1.72
CA VAL A 131 -6.48 -5.99 0.98
C VAL A 131 -7.11 -6.11 -0.41
N VAL A 132 -6.34 -5.77 -1.43
CA VAL A 132 -6.73 -5.92 -2.82
C VAL A 132 -6.01 -7.13 -3.39
N HIS A 133 -6.78 -8.12 -3.84
CA HIS A 133 -6.24 -9.29 -4.52
C HIS A 133 -5.98 -8.95 -5.99
N PRO A 134 -4.75 -9.19 -6.50
CA PRO A 134 -4.44 -8.93 -7.90
C PRO A 134 -5.27 -9.82 -8.83
N TYR A 135 -5.56 -9.32 -10.00
CA TYR A 135 -6.11 -10.13 -11.07
C TYR A 135 -4.97 -10.90 -11.75
N ILE A 136 -5.07 -12.23 -11.75
CA ILE A 136 -4.13 -13.12 -12.44
C ILE A 136 -4.81 -13.61 -13.71
N GLN A 137 -4.28 -13.22 -14.85
CA GLN A 137 -4.90 -13.47 -16.16
C GLN A 137 -4.85 -14.95 -16.56
N ASN A 138 -3.70 -15.60 -16.37
CA ASN A 138 -3.48 -17.01 -16.72
C ASN A 138 -2.80 -17.70 -15.54
N PRO A 139 -3.54 -18.22 -14.57
CA PRO A 139 -2.96 -18.94 -13.46
C PRO A 139 -2.41 -20.31 -13.92
N GLU A 140 -1.17 -20.56 -13.61
CA GLU A 140 -0.48 -21.84 -13.85
C GLU A 140 0.18 -22.32 -12.56
N PRO A 141 -0.60 -22.76 -11.56
CA PRO A 141 -0.09 -23.06 -10.24
C PRO A 141 0.98 -24.15 -10.28
N ALA A 142 2.14 -23.85 -9.70
CA ALA A 142 3.28 -24.75 -9.65
C ALA A 142 3.99 -24.66 -8.30
N VAL A 143 4.65 -25.75 -7.91
CA VAL A 143 5.50 -25.82 -6.72
C VAL A 143 6.92 -26.18 -7.17
N TYR A 144 7.84 -25.29 -6.86
CA TYR A 144 9.27 -25.45 -7.16
C TYR A 144 10.04 -25.73 -5.89
N GLN A 145 10.98 -26.68 -5.95
CA GLN A 145 11.93 -26.92 -4.88
C GLN A 145 13.22 -26.14 -5.16
N LEU A 146 13.60 -25.29 -4.19
CA LEU A 146 14.83 -24.52 -4.26
C LEU A 146 15.85 -25.11 -3.26
N LYS A 147 17.07 -25.36 -3.72
CA LYS A 147 18.17 -25.86 -2.90
C LYS A 147 19.32 -24.87 -2.93
N ASP A 148 19.96 -24.68 -1.78
CA ASP A 148 21.23 -23.97 -1.73
C ASP A 148 22.35 -24.90 -2.23
N PRO A 149 23.09 -24.54 -3.27
CA PRO A 149 24.22 -25.35 -3.75
C PRO A 149 25.34 -25.51 -2.71
N ARG A 150 25.40 -24.65 -1.70
CA ARG A 150 26.42 -24.69 -0.63
C ARG A 150 25.96 -25.46 0.61
N SER A 151 24.68 -25.69 0.76
CA SER A 151 24.10 -26.38 1.91
C SER A 151 23.17 -27.49 1.41
N GLN A 152 23.50 -28.73 1.72
CA GLN A 152 22.67 -29.89 1.32
C GLN A 152 21.42 -30.07 2.19
N ASP A 153 21.32 -29.34 3.31
CA ASP A 153 20.31 -29.59 4.34
C ASP A 153 19.13 -28.61 4.33
N SER A 154 19.18 -27.52 3.54
CA SER A 154 18.09 -26.55 3.49
C SER A 154 17.30 -26.65 2.19
N THR A 155 16.03 -27.00 2.31
CA THR A 155 15.07 -27.05 1.20
C THR A 155 14.01 -25.97 1.41
N LEU A 156 13.79 -25.15 0.39
CA LEU A 156 12.69 -24.21 0.31
C LEU A 156 11.72 -24.67 -0.76
N CYS A 157 10.43 -24.50 -0.52
CA CYS A 157 9.37 -24.75 -1.49
C CYS A 157 8.73 -23.43 -1.89
N LEU A 158 8.71 -23.13 -3.17
CA LEU A 158 8.02 -21.98 -3.73
C LEU A 158 6.72 -22.45 -4.41
N PHE A 159 5.59 -22.08 -3.84
CA PHE A 159 4.29 -22.19 -4.48
C PHE A 159 3.99 -20.87 -5.18
N THR A 160 3.78 -20.91 -6.50
CA THR A 160 3.65 -19.69 -7.31
C THR A 160 2.65 -19.84 -8.45
N ASP A 161 2.33 -18.73 -9.10
CA ASP A 161 1.48 -18.58 -10.30
C ASP A 161 0.04 -19.07 -10.09
N PHE A 162 -0.40 -19.13 -8.85
CA PHE A 162 -1.75 -19.54 -8.49
C PHE A 162 -2.73 -18.36 -8.50
N ASP A 163 -4.01 -18.69 -8.71
CA ASP A 163 -5.10 -17.71 -8.68
C ASP A 163 -5.25 -17.08 -7.29
N SER A 164 -5.66 -15.82 -7.25
CA SER A 164 -5.84 -15.08 -6.01
C SER A 164 -6.94 -15.64 -5.09
N GLN A 165 -7.84 -16.48 -5.59
CA GLN A 165 -8.87 -17.16 -4.80
C GLN A 165 -8.29 -18.33 -3.98
N ILE A 166 -7.11 -18.82 -4.31
CA ILE A 166 -6.48 -19.93 -3.59
C ILE A 166 -6.00 -19.45 -2.22
N ASN A 167 -6.36 -20.19 -1.18
CA ASN A 167 -5.87 -19.98 0.17
C ASN A 167 -4.61 -20.83 0.41
N VAL A 168 -3.55 -20.16 0.86
CA VAL A 168 -2.33 -20.85 1.28
C VAL A 168 -2.58 -21.45 2.66
N PRO A 169 -2.25 -22.75 2.88
CA PRO A 169 -2.37 -23.39 4.18
C PRO A 169 -1.58 -22.62 5.25
N LYS A 170 -2.19 -22.39 6.43
CA LYS A 170 -1.53 -21.66 7.53
C LYS A 170 -1.02 -22.54 8.65
N THR A 171 -1.56 -23.72 8.77
CA THR A 171 -1.25 -24.65 9.86
C THR A 171 -0.61 -25.91 9.31
N MET A 172 0.60 -26.17 9.75
CA MET A 172 1.33 -27.39 9.47
C MET A 172 1.83 -28.00 10.78
N GLU A 173 2.30 -29.23 10.68
CA GLU A 173 2.94 -29.94 11.78
C GLU A 173 4.10 -29.14 12.39
N SER A 174 4.41 -29.40 13.64
CA SER A 174 5.48 -28.74 14.37
C SER A 174 6.81 -28.81 13.61
N GLY A 175 7.39 -27.62 13.31
CA GLY A 175 8.67 -27.50 12.60
C GLY A 175 8.58 -27.14 11.12
N THR A 176 7.39 -26.93 10.58
CA THR A 176 7.18 -26.43 9.22
C THR A 176 6.63 -25.00 9.26
N PHE A 177 7.18 -24.13 8.43
CA PHE A 177 6.83 -22.71 8.33
C PHE A 177 6.33 -22.40 6.93
N ILE A 178 5.26 -21.60 6.84
CA ILE A 178 4.71 -21.13 5.56
C ILE A 178 4.50 -19.61 5.68
N THR A 179 4.91 -18.86 4.64
CA THR A 179 4.66 -17.43 4.55
C THR A 179 3.20 -17.16 4.17
N ASP A 180 2.72 -15.96 4.49
CA ASP A 180 1.50 -15.44 3.88
C ASP A 180 1.69 -15.28 2.37
N LYS A 181 0.58 -15.26 1.64
CA LYS A 181 0.54 -14.98 0.21
C LYS A 181 1.10 -13.58 -0.09
N THR A 182 2.04 -13.52 -1.00
CA THR A 182 2.65 -12.27 -1.51
C THR A 182 2.38 -12.10 -2.99
N VAL A 183 2.49 -10.88 -3.49
CA VAL A 183 2.32 -10.55 -4.89
C VAL A 183 3.64 -10.04 -5.44
N LEU A 184 4.05 -10.59 -6.57
CA LEU A 184 5.17 -10.13 -7.38
C LEU A 184 4.61 -9.38 -8.59
N ASP A 185 5.05 -8.15 -8.81
CA ASP A 185 4.67 -7.33 -9.96
C ASP A 185 5.91 -7.06 -10.82
N MET A 186 5.96 -7.69 -11.99
CA MET A 186 6.97 -7.43 -13.02
C MET A 186 6.45 -6.35 -13.96
N LYS A 187 6.55 -5.10 -13.55
CA LYS A 187 5.99 -3.93 -14.27
C LYS A 187 6.45 -3.81 -15.72
N ALA A 188 7.70 -4.18 -16.00
CA ALA A 188 8.26 -4.12 -17.36
C ALA A 188 7.57 -5.09 -18.34
N MET A 189 6.96 -6.16 -17.83
CA MET A 189 6.28 -7.19 -18.62
C MET A 189 4.76 -7.16 -18.43
N ASP A 190 4.24 -6.21 -17.64
CA ASP A 190 2.83 -6.13 -17.27
C ASP A 190 2.30 -7.48 -16.72
N SER A 191 3.11 -8.13 -15.90
CA SER A 191 2.86 -9.47 -15.36
C SER A 191 2.88 -9.44 -13.85
N LYS A 192 1.87 -10.07 -13.25
CA LYS A 192 1.74 -10.26 -11.81
C LYS A 192 1.61 -11.72 -11.48
N SER A 193 2.19 -12.13 -10.36
CA SER A 193 2.04 -13.48 -9.84
C SER A 193 1.90 -13.49 -8.32
N ASN A 194 1.17 -14.48 -7.81
CA ASN A 194 1.12 -14.78 -6.39
C ASN A 194 2.23 -15.75 -6.03
N GLY A 195 2.73 -15.70 -4.80
CA GLY A 195 3.72 -16.61 -4.29
C GLY A 195 3.60 -16.83 -2.80
N ALA A 196 4.00 -18.01 -2.36
CA ALA A 196 4.17 -18.36 -0.95
C ALA A 196 5.38 -19.28 -0.82
N ILE A 197 6.12 -19.15 0.28
CA ILE A 197 7.32 -19.95 0.56
C ILE A 197 7.06 -20.82 1.77
N ALA A 198 7.47 -22.09 1.68
CA ALA A 198 7.47 -23.02 2.80
C ALA A 198 8.87 -23.58 3.03
N TRP A 199 9.21 -23.83 4.30
CA TRP A 199 10.45 -24.48 4.69
C TRP A 199 10.27 -25.27 5.97
N SER A 200 11.15 -26.22 6.20
CA SER A 200 11.17 -27.01 7.43
C SER A 200 12.60 -27.31 7.88
N ASN A 201 12.77 -27.55 9.15
CA ASN A 201 13.99 -28.06 9.76
C ASN A 201 14.02 -29.62 9.82
N GLN A 202 13.00 -30.27 9.27
CA GLN A 202 12.92 -31.75 9.25
C GLN A 202 13.59 -32.32 8.01
N THR A 203 14.35 -33.38 8.16
CA THR A 203 15.08 -34.05 7.07
C THR A 203 14.17 -34.81 6.10
N SER A 204 12.95 -35.16 6.54
CA SER A 204 11.94 -35.86 5.72
C SER A 204 10.98 -34.90 4.98
N PHE A 205 11.28 -33.59 4.97
CA PHE A 205 10.43 -32.57 4.39
C PHE A 205 10.42 -32.65 2.86
N THR A 206 9.21 -32.74 2.28
CA THR A 206 9.00 -32.71 0.82
C THR A 206 8.00 -31.64 0.45
N CYS A 207 8.27 -30.92 -0.65
CA CYS A 207 7.37 -29.87 -1.14
C CYS A 207 6.00 -30.41 -1.56
N GLN A 208 5.95 -31.68 -2.00
CA GLN A 208 4.71 -32.31 -2.44
C GLN A 208 3.70 -32.50 -1.31
N ASP A 209 4.17 -32.75 -0.09
CA ASP A 209 3.29 -33.01 1.04
C ASP A 209 2.57 -31.73 1.55
N ILE A 210 3.20 -30.56 1.36
CA ILE A 210 2.69 -29.27 1.87
C ILE A 210 1.55 -28.73 1.02
N PHE A 211 1.67 -28.84 -0.30
CA PHE A 211 0.76 -28.21 -1.25
C PHE A 211 -0.14 -29.19 -2.00
N LYS A 212 -0.34 -30.39 -1.45
CA LYS A 212 -1.18 -31.45 -2.05
C LYS A 212 -2.58 -31.02 -2.44
N GLU A 213 -3.20 -30.15 -1.64
CA GLU A 213 -4.58 -29.72 -1.84
C GLU A 213 -4.74 -28.59 -2.87
N THR A 214 -3.63 -28.09 -3.45
CA THR A 214 -3.65 -26.90 -4.30
C THR A 214 -3.79 -27.19 -5.79
N ASN A 215 -3.86 -28.44 -6.22
CA ASN A 215 -3.84 -28.87 -7.63
C ASN A 215 -2.68 -28.27 -8.45
N ALA A 216 -1.56 -28.00 -7.79
CA ALA A 216 -0.37 -27.45 -8.42
C ALA A 216 0.38 -28.51 -9.21
N THR A 217 1.02 -28.11 -10.30
CA THR A 217 1.98 -28.95 -11.00
C THR A 217 3.30 -28.98 -10.26
N TYR A 218 3.94 -30.14 -10.24
CA TYR A 218 5.29 -30.32 -9.69
C TYR A 218 6.23 -30.59 -10.86
N PRO A 219 6.98 -29.58 -11.35
CA PRO A 219 7.92 -29.77 -12.44
C PRO A 219 8.93 -30.87 -12.09
N SER A 220 9.18 -31.77 -13.03
CA SER A 220 10.15 -32.86 -12.83
C SER A 220 11.56 -32.30 -12.67
N SER A 221 12.36 -32.92 -11.82
CA SER A 221 13.77 -32.55 -11.58
C SER A 221 14.69 -32.78 -12.80
N ASP A 222 14.16 -33.37 -13.87
CA ASP A 222 14.91 -33.76 -15.06
C ASP A 222 14.95 -32.71 -16.16
N VAL A 223 14.34 -31.53 -15.91
CA VAL A 223 14.54 -30.37 -16.79
C VAL A 223 15.97 -29.92 -16.55
N PRO A 224 16.92 -30.07 -17.50
CA PRO A 224 18.25 -29.53 -17.32
C PRO A 224 18.11 -28.04 -17.10
N CYS A 225 18.66 -27.55 -16.00
CA CYS A 225 18.80 -26.13 -15.76
C CYS A 225 19.82 -25.65 -16.81
N ASP A 226 19.36 -25.42 -18.02
CA ASP A 226 20.14 -24.74 -19.04
C ASP A 226 20.22 -23.28 -18.65
N ALA A 227 21.06 -23.04 -17.66
CA ALA A 227 21.44 -21.72 -17.20
C ALA A 227 22.38 -21.07 -18.22
N THR A 228 22.00 -21.04 -19.49
CA THR A 228 22.31 -19.92 -20.33
C THR A 228 21.49 -18.76 -19.77
N LEU A 229 21.96 -18.31 -18.60
CA LEU A 229 21.61 -17.01 -18.07
C LEU A 229 21.78 -16.03 -19.22
N THR A 230 20.69 -15.70 -19.87
CA THR A 230 20.63 -14.46 -20.62
C THR A 230 20.80 -13.35 -19.59
N GLU A 231 22.06 -13.06 -19.30
CA GLU A 231 22.51 -11.90 -18.54
C GLU A 231 21.99 -10.61 -19.14
N LYS A 232 20.73 -10.40 -19.32
CA LYS A 232 20.31 -9.10 -19.86
C LYS A 232 18.83 -8.82 -19.63
N SER A 233 18.38 -8.90 -18.42
CA SER A 233 17.40 -7.93 -18.00
C SER A 233 18.15 -6.75 -17.39
N PHE A 234 18.38 -5.71 -18.14
CA PHE A 234 18.80 -4.42 -17.59
C PHE A 234 17.61 -3.87 -16.81
N GLU A 235 17.43 -4.33 -15.58
CA GLU A 235 16.56 -3.64 -14.64
C GLU A 235 17.30 -2.39 -14.16
N THR A 236 16.84 -1.25 -14.67
CA THR A 236 17.30 0.03 -14.17
C THR A 236 16.37 0.47 -13.06
N ASP A 237 16.90 0.66 -11.85
CA ASP A 237 16.18 1.36 -10.79
C ASP A 237 15.80 2.76 -11.28
N MET A 238 14.54 3.18 -11.07
CA MET A 238 14.05 4.50 -11.50
C MET A 238 14.93 5.65 -10.98
N ASN A 239 15.49 5.51 -9.77
CA ASN A 239 16.43 6.49 -9.21
C ASN A 239 17.75 6.56 -9.97
N LEU A 240 18.32 5.42 -10.34
CA LEU A 240 19.54 5.36 -11.14
C LEU A 240 19.32 5.92 -12.55
N ASN A 241 18.17 5.62 -13.16
CA ASN A 241 17.81 6.14 -14.47
C ASN A 241 17.61 7.67 -14.42
N PHE A 242 16.93 8.19 -13.41
CA PHE A 242 16.77 9.63 -13.20
C PHE A 242 18.11 10.33 -12.98
N GLN A 243 19.01 9.77 -12.17
CA GLN A 243 20.34 10.31 -11.95
C GLN A 243 21.16 10.33 -13.23
N ASN A 244 21.15 9.24 -14.01
CA ASN A 244 21.87 9.15 -15.29
C ASN A 244 21.35 10.16 -16.32
N LEU A 245 20.01 10.30 -16.44
CA LEU A 245 19.39 11.28 -17.32
C LEU A 245 19.68 12.72 -16.89
N SER A 246 19.70 12.99 -15.59
CA SER A 246 20.03 14.31 -15.04
C SER A 246 21.49 14.68 -15.33
N VAL A 247 22.42 13.74 -15.12
CA VAL A 247 23.86 13.94 -15.43
C VAL A 247 24.06 14.15 -16.93
N MET A 248 23.37 13.37 -17.79
CA MET A 248 23.47 13.55 -19.24
C MET A 248 22.89 14.89 -19.68
N GLY A 249 21.75 15.29 -19.15
CA GLY A 249 21.13 16.60 -19.40
C GLY A 249 22.06 17.76 -18.99
N LEU A 250 22.70 17.65 -17.82
CA LEU A 250 23.66 18.65 -17.34
C LEU A 250 24.90 18.74 -18.25
N ARG A 251 25.44 17.61 -18.71
CA ARG A 251 26.57 17.57 -19.64
C ARG A 251 26.23 18.26 -20.95
N ILE A 252 25.05 18.01 -21.52
CA ILE A 252 24.60 18.66 -22.77
C ILE A 252 24.45 20.17 -22.55
N LEU A 253 23.90 20.60 -21.42
CA LEU A 253 23.76 22.02 -21.06
C LEU A 253 25.13 22.69 -20.97
N LEU A 254 26.08 22.09 -20.28
CA LEU A 254 27.47 22.61 -20.16
C LEU A 254 28.16 22.74 -21.50
N LEU A 255 28.03 21.74 -22.38
CA LEU A 255 28.56 21.81 -23.75
C LEU A 255 27.92 22.95 -24.55
N LYS A 256 26.63 23.18 -24.45
CA LYS A 256 25.94 24.32 -25.10
C LYS A 256 26.45 25.66 -24.58
N VAL A 257 26.60 25.80 -23.25
CA VAL A 257 27.12 27.04 -22.63
C VAL A 257 28.59 27.28 -23.05
N ALA A 258 29.43 26.25 -23.01
CA ALA A 258 30.82 26.36 -23.45
C ALA A 258 30.94 26.74 -24.94
N GLY A 259 30.14 26.09 -25.79
CA GLY A 259 30.09 26.40 -27.23
C GLY A 259 29.58 27.83 -27.50
N PHE A 260 28.57 28.28 -26.78
CA PHE A 260 28.07 29.65 -26.89
C PHE A 260 29.14 30.68 -26.46
N ASN A 261 29.81 30.45 -25.32
CA ASN A 261 30.83 31.32 -24.82
C ASN A 261 32.03 31.37 -25.81
N LEU A 262 32.42 30.23 -26.37
CA LEU A 262 33.50 30.18 -27.39
C LEU A 262 33.14 31.00 -28.65
N LEU A 263 31.90 30.87 -29.14
CA LEU A 263 31.42 31.64 -30.29
C LEU A 263 31.36 33.13 -29.98
N MET A 264 30.92 33.52 -28.79
CA MET A 264 30.92 34.95 -28.39
C MET A 264 32.32 35.52 -28.26
N THR A 265 33.28 34.78 -27.69
CA THR A 265 34.66 35.23 -27.58
C THR A 265 35.35 35.36 -28.96
N LEU A 266 35.10 34.40 -29.87
CA LEU A 266 35.61 34.48 -31.24
C LEU A 266 35.00 35.67 -32.00
N ARG A 267 33.71 35.97 -31.79
CA ARG A 267 33.05 37.09 -32.42
C ARG A 267 33.59 38.45 -31.91
N LEU A 268 33.87 38.52 -30.59
CA LEU A 268 34.50 39.71 -30.02
C LEU A 268 35.97 39.92 -30.48
N TRP A 269 36.64 38.86 -30.85
CA TRP A 269 38.03 38.91 -31.30
C TRP A 269 38.13 39.26 -32.82
N SER A 270 37.04 39.02 -33.57
CA SER A 270 36.95 39.31 -35.01
C SER A 270 36.36 40.67 -35.34
N SER A 271 35.88 41.40 -34.35
CA SER A 271 35.39 42.77 -34.46
C SER A 271 36.43 43.78 -33.95
#